data_c4d4265e30d96adee2aabed919a4b0c6
#
_entry.id   c4d4265e30d96adee2aabed919a4b0c6
#
_cell.length_a   1.000
_cell.length_b   1.000
_cell.length_c   1.000
_cell.angle_alpha   90.00
_cell.angle_beta   90.00
_cell.angle_gamma   90.00
#
_symmetry.space_group_name_H-M   'P 1'
#
loop_
_entity.id
_entity.type
_entity.pdbx_description
1 polymer ?
#
loop_
_entity_poly.entity_id
_entity_poly.type
_entity_poly.pdbx_seq_one_letter_code
_entity_poly.pdbx_strand_id
1 'polypeptide(L)'
;MGGGHNFAVDRQAAQQIAAIMPEMPLILRANRSFLRRAVRSLVDAGVRQFLDLGSGIPTVGNVHEVAHAGNPAARIVYVDHDPVAVTHSRELLGDDPRTTVVAADFLDPERVLHEAVEAGDLDLDRPVAVLALLILHFVADERQPGEIMARYLRATAPGSYLAISQSRSDGSPEAVAGQRLYARERSLEEMHPRTATEVTALFGDLTLLAPGVVAAPAWQPEPAASDEKPDVPDDHPVLAGVARKD
;
A
#
# COMPACT_ATOMS: atom_id res chain seq x y z
N MET A 1 -10.65 -13.32 7.21
CA MET A 1 -11.23 -12.19 6.49
C MET A 1 -12.63 -11.98 7.06
N GLY A 2 -12.86 -10.93 7.83
CA GLY A 2 -14.08 -10.73 8.64
C GLY A 2 -14.85 -9.45 8.28
N GLY A 3 -14.86 -9.07 7.00
CA GLY A 3 -15.63 -7.91 6.54
C GLY A 3 -17.03 -8.31 6.08
N GLY A 4 -18.07 -7.56 6.52
CA GLY A 4 -19.49 -7.84 6.25
C GLY A 4 -19.97 -7.62 4.80
N HIS A 5 -19.09 -7.28 3.85
CA HIS A 5 -19.41 -7.01 2.44
C HIS A 5 -18.84 -8.04 1.47
N ASN A 6 -18.73 -9.31 1.88
CA ASN A 6 -18.28 -10.41 1.04
C ASN A 6 -19.45 -11.02 0.26
N PHE A 7 -19.55 -10.71 -1.02
CA PHE A 7 -20.48 -11.40 -1.92
C PHE A 7 -20.09 -12.89 -2.10
N ALA A 8 -21.08 -13.74 -2.45
CA ALA A 8 -20.83 -15.19 -2.62
C ALA A 8 -19.75 -15.47 -3.69
N VAL A 9 -19.71 -14.65 -4.75
CA VAL A 9 -18.69 -14.71 -5.81
C VAL A 9 -17.30 -14.41 -5.28
N ASP A 10 -17.15 -13.42 -4.38
CA ASP A 10 -15.87 -13.05 -3.77
C ASP A 10 -15.36 -14.15 -2.85
N ARG A 11 -16.25 -14.84 -2.14
CA ARG A 11 -15.87 -15.99 -1.29
C ARG A 11 -15.38 -17.17 -2.12
N GLN A 12 -16.04 -17.48 -3.24
CA GLN A 12 -15.57 -18.53 -4.15
C GLN A 12 -14.22 -18.19 -4.77
N ALA A 13 -14.05 -16.95 -5.23
CA ALA A 13 -12.78 -16.46 -5.75
C ALA A 13 -11.67 -16.52 -4.68
N ALA A 14 -11.96 -16.10 -3.43
CA ALA A 14 -11.01 -16.20 -2.33
C ALA A 14 -10.64 -17.65 -1.98
N GLN A 15 -11.59 -18.59 -2.06
CA GLN A 15 -11.32 -20.01 -1.83
C GLN A 15 -10.48 -20.61 -2.96
N GLN A 16 -10.73 -20.26 -4.22
CA GLN A 16 -9.91 -20.68 -5.37
C GLN A 16 -8.49 -20.14 -5.25
N ILE A 17 -8.34 -18.86 -4.88
CA ILE A 17 -7.03 -18.24 -4.62
C ILE A 17 -6.30 -18.96 -3.49
N ALA A 18 -6.97 -19.24 -2.36
CA ALA A 18 -6.35 -19.94 -1.25
C ALA A 18 -5.94 -21.39 -1.59
N ALA A 19 -6.60 -22.02 -2.55
CA ALA A 19 -6.21 -23.33 -3.04
C ALA A 19 -4.96 -23.27 -3.95
N ILE A 20 -4.82 -22.20 -4.75
CA ILE A 20 -3.70 -21.98 -5.67
C ILE A 20 -2.50 -21.39 -4.91
N MET A 21 -2.76 -20.51 -3.96
CA MET A 21 -1.76 -19.79 -3.16
C MET A 21 -2.15 -19.84 -1.69
N PRO A 22 -1.81 -20.89 -0.95
CA PRO A 22 -2.13 -21.07 0.47
C PRO A 22 -1.61 -19.91 1.35
N GLU A 23 -0.54 -19.25 0.91
CA GLU A 23 0.09 -18.12 1.62
C GLU A 23 -0.64 -16.78 1.43
N MET A 24 -1.59 -16.68 0.48
CA MET A 24 -2.29 -15.41 0.21
C MET A 24 -2.91 -14.79 1.48
N PRO A 25 -3.59 -15.53 2.37
CA PRO A 25 -4.09 -14.96 3.62
C PRO A 25 -2.98 -14.39 4.52
N LEU A 26 -1.78 -14.99 4.50
CA LEU A 26 -0.62 -14.50 5.25
C LEU A 26 -0.12 -13.18 4.65
N ILE A 27 0.05 -13.14 3.32
CA ILE A 27 0.46 -11.95 2.57
C ILE A 27 -0.49 -10.78 2.87
N LEU A 28 -1.79 -11.00 2.73
CA LEU A 28 -2.79 -9.96 2.95
C LEU A 28 -2.81 -9.47 4.40
N ARG A 29 -2.68 -10.38 5.38
CA ARG A 29 -2.59 -10.00 6.81
C ARG A 29 -1.33 -9.22 7.11
N ALA A 30 -0.18 -9.65 6.58
CA ALA A 30 1.09 -8.96 6.76
C ALA A 30 1.06 -7.54 6.19
N ASN A 31 0.54 -7.40 4.96
CA ASN A 31 0.38 -6.09 4.33
C ASN A 31 -0.57 -5.18 5.12
N ARG A 32 -1.72 -5.71 5.56
CA ARG A 32 -2.69 -4.95 6.36
C ARG A 32 -2.09 -4.52 7.71
N SER A 33 -1.31 -5.39 8.34
CA SER A 33 -0.62 -5.06 9.57
C SER A 33 0.46 -3.99 9.36
N PHE A 34 1.23 -4.08 8.26
CA PHE A 34 2.18 -3.03 7.88
C PHE A 34 1.48 -1.69 7.62
N LEU A 35 0.40 -1.66 6.83
CA LEU A 35 -0.40 -0.45 6.59
C LEU A 35 -0.74 0.24 7.92
N ARG A 36 -1.30 -0.50 8.88
CA ARG A 36 -1.70 0.07 10.17
C ARG A 36 -0.52 0.68 10.93
N ARG A 37 0.63 0.00 10.98
CA ARG A 37 1.81 0.50 11.67
C ARG A 37 2.41 1.72 10.96
N ALA A 38 2.51 1.66 9.62
CA ALA A 38 3.01 2.77 8.82
C ALA A 38 2.14 4.02 8.99
N VAL A 39 0.82 3.89 8.83
CA VAL A 39 -0.10 5.02 8.98
C VAL A 39 -0.07 5.60 10.40
N ARG A 40 -0.06 4.77 11.46
CA ARG A 40 0.09 5.25 12.85
C ARG A 40 1.39 6.02 13.03
N SER A 41 2.52 5.44 12.62
CA SER A 41 3.83 6.09 12.71
C SER A 41 3.87 7.45 11.98
N LEU A 42 3.22 7.54 10.83
CA LEU A 42 3.13 8.77 10.05
C LEU A 42 2.21 9.81 10.71
N VAL A 43 1.08 9.40 11.29
CA VAL A 43 0.21 10.27 12.09
C VAL A 43 0.96 10.81 13.30
N ASP A 44 1.71 9.96 14.01
CA ASP A 44 2.53 10.34 15.17
C ASP A 44 3.65 11.30 14.76
N ALA A 45 4.18 11.17 13.54
CA ALA A 45 5.14 12.11 12.94
C ALA A 45 4.49 13.44 12.47
N GLY A 46 3.18 13.61 12.65
CA GLY A 46 2.45 14.84 12.33
C GLY A 46 1.87 14.90 10.91
N VAL A 47 1.93 13.84 10.13
CA VAL A 47 1.31 13.77 8.80
C VAL A 47 -0.21 13.81 8.94
N ARG A 48 -0.85 14.58 8.07
CA ARG A 48 -2.31 14.80 8.07
C ARG A 48 -2.97 14.53 6.73
N GLN A 49 -2.19 14.20 5.72
CA GLN A 49 -2.66 13.98 4.37
C GLN A 49 -2.08 12.65 3.84
N PHE A 50 -2.94 11.82 3.31
CA PHE A 50 -2.58 10.49 2.80
C PHE A 50 -3.10 10.33 1.38
N LEU A 51 -2.23 9.86 0.48
CA LEU A 51 -2.55 9.51 -0.90
C LEU A 51 -2.31 8.01 -1.07
N ASP A 52 -3.36 7.22 -1.17
CA ASP A 52 -3.32 5.75 -1.26
C ASP A 52 -3.48 5.31 -2.71
N LEU A 53 -2.39 4.89 -3.33
CA LEU A 53 -2.29 4.55 -4.75
C LEU A 53 -2.64 3.07 -4.98
N GLY A 54 -3.57 2.82 -5.92
CA GLY A 54 -4.08 1.48 -6.18
C GLY A 54 -4.79 0.89 -4.97
N SER A 55 -5.65 1.69 -4.37
CA SER A 55 -6.26 1.40 -3.06
C SER A 55 -7.17 0.16 -3.06
N GLY A 56 -7.68 -0.24 -4.22
CA GLY A 56 -8.70 -1.28 -4.30
C GLY A 56 -9.99 -0.89 -3.56
N ILE A 57 -10.76 -1.90 -3.16
CA ILE A 57 -11.96 -1.67 -2.34
C ILE A 57 -11.55 -1.56 -0.87
N PRO A 58 -11.85 -0.43 -0.20
CA PRO A 58 -11.59 -0.27 1.22
C PRO A 58 -12.35 -1.33 2.05
N THR A 59 -11.62 -2.10 2.87
CA THR A 59 -12.17 -3.09 3.80
C THR A 59 -11.83 -2.68 5.24
N VAL A 60 -12.15 -3.47 6.27
CA VAL A 60 -11.86 -3.13 7.68
C VAL A 60 -10.36 -2.88 7.92
N GLY A 61 -10.00 -1.79 8.61
CA GLY A 61 -8.63 -1.39 8.94
C GLY A 61 -7.92 -0.65 7.81
N ASN A 62 -8.66 0.16 7.09
CA ASN A 62 -8.14 1.02 6.01
C ASN A 62 -7.39 2.25 6.52
N VAL A 63 -6.78 2.96 5.56
CA VAL A 63 -5.99 4.17 5.85
C VAL A 63 -6.81 5.19 6.64
N HIS A 64 -8.05 5.51 6.24
CA HIS A 64 -8.89 6.50 6.93
C HIS A 64 -9.23 6.09 8.36
N GLU A 65 -9.59 4.83 8.61
CA GLU A 65 -9.92 4.34 9.95
C GLU A 65 -8.71 4.49 10.90
N VAL A 66 -7.53 4.09 10.41
CA VAL A 66 -6.29 4.17 11.19
C VAL A 66 -5.84 5.60 11.40
N ALA A 67 -5.88 6.43 10.35
CA ALA A 67 -5.49 7.82 10.43
C ALA A 67 -6.42 8.63 11.34
N HIS A 68 -7.73 8.46 11.20
CA HIS A 68 -8.72 9.18 12.00
C HIS A 68 -8.69 8.77 13.49
N ALA A 69 -8.30 7.53 13.80
CA ALA A 69 -8.12 7.10 15.19
C ALA A 69 -7.01 7.90 15.91
N GLY A 70 -5.93 8.28 15.20
CA GLY A 70 -4.84 9.10 15.76
C GLY A 70 -5.01 10.60 15.51
N ASN A 71 -5.64 10.98 14.38
CA ASN A 71 -5.89 12.36 14.00
C ASN A 71 -7.24 12.47 13.27
N PRO A 72 -8.33 12.87 13.96
CA PRO A 72 -9.66 12.97 13.34
C PRO A 72 -9.76 13.96 12.17
N ALA A 73 -8.79 14.86 12.01
CA ALA A 73 -8.74 15.83 10.92
C ALA A 73 -7.88 15.38 9.73
N ALA A 74 -7.36 14.16 9.74
CA ALA A 74 -6.59 13.62 8.63
C ALA A 74 -7.46 13.54 7.36
N ARG A 75 -6.84 13.83 6.19
CA ARG A 75 -7.47 13.75 4.87
C ARG A 75 -6.86 12.59 4.10
N ILE A 76 -7.71 11.82 3.44
CA ILE A 76 -7.30 10.64 2.70
C ILE A 76 -7.85 10.67 1.29
N VAL A 77 -6.97 10.60 0.31
CA VAL A 77 -7.32 10.42 -1.09
C VAL A 77 -7.00 8.98 -1.50
N TYR A 78 -8.02 8.25 -1.90
CA TYR A 78 -7.92 6.93 -2.48
C TYR A 78 -7.86 7.02 -3.99
N VAL A 79 -6.90 6.35 -4.62
CA VAL A 79 -6.72 6.37 -6.08
C VAL A 79 -6.85 4.95 -6.61
N ASP A 80 -7.75 4.74 -7.53
CA ASP A 80 -7.85 3.50 -8.29
C ASP A 80 -8.35 3.77 -9.71
N HIS A 81 -7.97 2.92 -10.67
CA HIS A 81 -8.44 3.02 -12.05
C HIS A 81 -9.57 2.04 -12.37
N ASP A 82 -9.78 1.01 -11.52
CA ASP A 82 -10.86 0.04 -11.69
C ASP A 82 -12.22 0.68 -11.35
N PRO A 83 -13.15 0.79 -12.32
CA PRO A 83 -14.46 1.39 -12.07
C PRO A 83 -15.26 0.69 -10.98
N VAL A 84 -15.06 -0.62 -10.79
CA VAL A 84 -15.73 -1.41 -9.74
C VAL A 84 -15.18 -1.01 -8.37
N ALA A 85 -13.85 -0.96 -8.23
CA ALA A 85 -13.21 -0.52 -7.00
C ALA A 85 -13.60 0.91 -6.64
N VAL A 86 -13.58 1.83 -7.61
CA VAL A 86 -13.97 3.24 -7.43
C VAL A 86 -15.42 3.38 -6.96
N THR A 87 -16.35 2.67 -7.61
CA THR A 87 -17.79 2.74 -7.26
C THR A 87 -18.03 2.23 -5.84
N HIS A 88 -17.50 1.05 -5.51
CA HIS A 88 -17.65 0.49 -4.17
C HIS A 88 -16.96 1.33 -3.09
N SER A 89 -15.79 1.92 -3.41
CA SER A 89 -15.10 2.81 -2.48
C SER A 89 -15.94 4.04 -2.16
N ARG A 90 -16.57 4.66 -3.16
CA ARG A 90 -17.46 5.81 -2.96
C ARG A 90 -18.70 5.43 -2.13
N GLU A 91 -19.29 4.27 -2.38
CA GLU A 91 -20.42 3.77 -1.60
C GLU A 91 -20.06 3.52 -0.13
N LEU A 92 -18.88 2.92 0.13
CA LEU A 92 -18.42 2.60 1.48
C LEU A 92 -17.99 3.82 2.29
N LEU A 93 -17.35 4.79 1.64
CA LEU A 93 -16.87 6.01 2.30
C LEU A 93 -17.99 7.05 2.51
N GLY A 94 -19.08 6.96 1.71
CA GLY A 94 -20.20 7.88 1.80
C GLY A 94 -19.79 9.34 1.60
N ASP A 95 -20.46 10.24 2.32
CA ASP A 95 -20.24 11.69 2.22
C ASP A 95 -19.25 12.22 3.29
N ASP A 96 -18.27 11.40 3.73
CA ASP A 96 -17.25 11.88 4.67
C ASP A 96 -16.35 12.91 3.97
N PRO A 97 -16.38 14.20 4.36
CA PRO A 97 -15.64 15.26 3.68
C PRO A 97 -14.12 15.17 3.86
N ARG A 98 -13.65 14.15 4.57
CA ARG A 98 -12.23 13.90 4.83
C ARG A 98 -11.66 12.81 3.94
N THR A 99 -12.49 12.17 3.13
CA THR A 99 -12.10 11.07 2.25
C THR A 99 -12.60 11.33 0.84
N THR A 100 -11.70 11.18 -0.15
CA THR A 100 -12.03 11.32 -1.57
C THR A 100 -11.56 10.10 -2.35
N VAL A 101 -12.28 9.78 -3.43
CA VAL A 101 -11.91 8.71 -4.36
C VAL A 101 -11.68 9.32 -5.74
N VAL A 102 -10.42 9.31 -6.17
CA VAL A 102 -9.96 9.72 -7.49
C VAL A 102 -9.95 8.52 -8.43
N ALA A 103 -10.68 8.60 -9.53
CA ALA A 103 -10.75 7.57 -10.57
C ALA A 103 -9.64 7.80 -11.62
N ALA A 104 -8.40 7.40 -11.31
CA ALA A 104 -7.24 7.62 -12.19
C ALA A 104 -6.23 6.48 -12.10
N ASP A 105 -5.43 6.33 -13.16
CA ASP A 105 -4.27 5.45 -13.16
C ASP A 105 -3.13 6.11 -12.36
N PHE A 106 -2.65 5.45 -11.32
CA PHE A 106 -1.53 5.95 -10.50
C PHE A 106 -0.22 6.09 -11.31
N LEU A 107 -0.15 5.52 -12.49
CA LEU A 107 0.98 5.69 -13.39
C LEU A 107 1.02 7.07 -14.07
N ASP A 108 0.01 7.90 -13.86
CA ASP A 108 -0.07 9.30 -14.27
C ASP A 108 -0.12 10.23 -13.04
N PRO A 109 1.06 10.50 -12.40
CA PRO A 109 1.13 11.30 -11.18
C PRO A 109 0.54 12.71 -11.33
N GLU A 110 0.72 13.35 -12.46
CA GLU A 110 0.26 14.73 -12.70
C GLU A 110 -1.26 14.80 -12.67
N ARG A 111 -1.93 13.86 -13.32
CA ARG A 111 -3.39 13.76 -13.32
C ARG A 111 -3.91 13.46 -11.91
N VAL A 112 -3.34 12.47 -11.22
CA VAL A 112 -3.76 12.08 -9.87
C VAL A 112 -3.64 13.26 -8.91
N LEU A 113 -2.49 13.94 -8.90
CA LEU A 113 -2.25 15.08 -8.02
C LEU A 113 -3.16 16.25 -8.34
N HIS A 114 -3.39 16.53 -9.63
CA HIS A 114 -4.31 17.59 -10.06
C HIS A 114 -5.74 17.31 -9.56
N GLU A 115 -6.27 16.12 -9.81
CA GLU A 115 -7.63 15.75 -9.38
C GLU A 115 -7.77 15.75 -7.85
N ALA A 116 -6.73 15.31 -7.11
CA ALA A 116 -6.73 15.31 -5.65
C ALA A 116 -6.69 16.73 -5.05
N VAL A 117 -5.98 17.66 -5.67
CA VAL A 117 -5.92 19.07 -5.26
C VAL A 117 -7.24 19.78 -5.61
N GLU A 118 -7.78 19.58 -6.81
CA GLU A 118 -9.06 20.18 -7.24
C GLU A 118 -10.24 19.73 -6.36
N ALA A 119 -10.21 18.49 -5.85
CA ALA A 119 -11.18 18.00 -4.87
C ALA A 119 -11.04 18.70 -3.51
N GLY A 120 -9.94 19.45 -3.27
CA GLY A 120 -9.67 20.16 -2.01
C GLY A 120 -9.15 19.29 -0.87
N ASP A 121 -8.74 18.05 -1.16
CA ASP A 121 -8.31 17.08 -0.14
C ASP A 121 -6.81 16.96 0.00
N LEU A 122 -6.02 17.49 -0.96
CA LEU A 122 -4.58 17.61 -0.86
C LEU A 122 -4.12 19.06 -0.99
N ASP A 123 -3.22 19.43 -0.09
CA ASP A 123 -2.44 20.66 -0.12
C ASP A 123 -0.96 20.26 -0.28
N LEU A 124 -0.40 20.44 -1.47
CA LEU A 124 0.96 19.99 -1.80
C LEU A 124 2.05 20.84 -1.12
N ASP A 125 1.70 22.00 -0.57
CA ASP A 125 2.59 22.84 0.24
C ASP A 125 2.74 22.31 1.68
N ARG A 126 2.07 21.23 2.01
CA ARG A 126 2.13 20.54 3.30
C ARG A 126 2.53 19.09 3.13
N PRO A 127 3.14 18.46 4.16
CA PRO A 127 3.55 17.06 4.08
C PRO A 127 2.40 16.10 3.72
N VAL A 128 2.67 15.23 2.75
CA VAL A 128 1.77 14.16 2.28
C VAL A 128 2.45 12.81 2.48
N ALA A 129 1.73 11.80 2.94
CA ALA A 129 2.15 10.42 2.89
C ALA A 129 1.60 9.75 1.61
N VAL A 130 2.48 9.39 0.68
CA VAL A 130 2.16 8.60 -0.50
C VAL A 130 2.32 7.12 -0.14
N LEU A 131 1.26 6.34 -0.33
CA LEU A 131 1.21 4.91 -0.02
C LEU A 131 1.11 4.11 -1.32
N ALA A 132 2.04 3.21 -1.56
CA ALA A 132 2.07 2.28 -2.70
C ALA A 132 2.16 0.84 -2.17
N LEU A 133 1.01 0.31 -1.71
CA LEU A 133 0.96 -0.92 -0.94
C LEU A 133 0.47 -2.10 -1.78
N LEU A 134 1.39 -3.05 -2.09
CA LEU A 134 1.16 -4.20 -2.96
C LEU A 134 0.61 -3.81 -4.35
N ILE A 135 1.13 -2.74 -4.92
CA ILE A 135 0.71 -2.26 -6.26
C ILE A 135 1.89 -2.23 -7.26
N LEU A 136 3.10 -1.85 -6.81
CA LEU A 136 4.23 -1.65 -7.74
C LEU A 136 4.74 -2.95 -8.38
N HIS A 137 4.38 -4.12 -7.87
CA HIS A 137 4.70 -5.40 -8.52
C HIS A 137 3.86 -5.67 -9.78
N PHE A 138 2.86 -4.84 -10.08
CA PHE A 138 2.16 -4.86 -11.37
C PHE A 138 2.79 -3.90 -12.39
N VAL A 139 3.86 -3.21 -12.03
CA VAL A 139 4.55 -2.26 -12.91
C VAL A 139 5.88 -2.86 -13.36
N ALA A 140 6.02 -3.08 -14.66
CA ALA A 140 7.26 -3.55 -15.27
C ALA A 140 8.40 -2.55 -15.07
N ASP A 141 9.65 -3.03 -15.00
CA ASP A 141 10.80 -2.18 -14.74
C ASP A 141 11.06 -1.16 -15.88
N GLU A 142 10.68 -1.49 -17.11
CA GLU A 142 10.75 -0.60 -18.27
C GLU A 142 9.88 0.65 -18.09
N ARG A 143 8.84 0.58 -17.29
CA ARG A 143 8.00 1.73 -16.91
C ARG A 143 8.59 2.58 -15.78
N GLN A 144 9.74 2.20 -15.25
CA GLN A 144 10.50 2.94 -14.25
C GLN A 144 9.67 3.30 -13.00
N PRO A 145 9.15 2.30 -12.24
CA PRO A 145 8.28 2.55 -11.09
C PRO A 145 8.90 3.47 -10.03
N GLY A 146 10.21 3.44 -9.84
CA GLY A 146 10.92 4.36 -8.95
C GLY A 146 10.80 5.82 -9.40
N GLU A 147 10.90 6.08 -10.71
CA GLU A 147 10.71 7.43 -11.27
C GLU A 147 9.26 7.92 -11.14
N ILE A 148 8.27 7.02 -11.30
CA ILE A 148 6.88 7.36 -11.05
C ILE A 148 6.69 7.80 -9.59
N MET A 149 7.24 7.07 -8.62
CA MET A 149 7.18 7.46 -7.22
C MET A 149 7.93 8.78 -6.95
N ALA A 150 9.08 8.97 -7.59
CA ALA A 150 9.83 10.21 -7.49
C ALA A 150 9.04 11.42 -8.01
N ARG A 151 8.24 11.28 -9.07
CA ARG A 151 7.36 12.35 -9.59
C ARG A 151 6.31 12.76 -8.55
N TYR A 152 5.66 11.81 -7.88
CA TYR A 152 4.76 12.12 -6.76
C TYR A 152 5.49 12.91 -5.67
N LEU A 153 6.65 12.43 -5.22
CA LEU A 153 7.37 13.05 -4.12
C LEU A 153 7.95 14.42 -4.49
N ARG A 154 8.39 14.63 -5.75
CA ARG A 154 8.86 15.95 -6.19
C ARG A 154 7.78 17.03 -6.05
N ALA A 155 6.53 16.68 -6.29
CA ALA A 155 5.41 17.62 -6.22
C ALA A 155 4.99 17.96 -4.77
N THR A 156 5.36 17.16 -3.78
CA THR A 156 4.96 17.35 -2.39
C THR A 156 5.98 18.18 -1.59
N ALA A 157 5.57 18.77 -0.48
CA ALA A 157 6.44 19.53 0.43
C ALA A 157 7.55 18.65 1.07
N PRO A 158 8.67 19.24 1.51
CA PRO A 158 9.60 18.59 2.45
C PRO A 158 8.86 18.07 3.68
N GLY A 159 9.35 16.97 4.25
CA GLY A 159 8.67 16.27 5.34
C GLY A 159 7.54 15.33 4.86
N SER A 160 7.33 15.17 3.55
CA SER A 160 6.47 14.14 2.97
C SER A 160 7.11 12.76 3.06
N TYR A 161 6.30 11.72 2.89
CA TYR A 161 6.73 10.34 3.04
C TYR A 161 6.27 9.46 1.87
N LEU A 162 7.03 8.39 1.64
CA LEU A 162 6.66 7.29 0.75
C LEU A 162 6.68 5.99 1.55
N ALA A 163 5.57 5.25 1.53
CA ALA A 163 5.49 3.90 2.08
C ALA A 163 5.26 2.91 0.94
N ILE A 164 6.09 1.89 0.86
CA ILE A 164 5.99 0.82 -0.14
C ILE A 164 5.85 -0.51 0.56
N SER A 165 4.93 -1.37 0.07
CA SER A 165 5.01 -2.80 0.25
C SER A 165 5.02 -3.51 -1.11
N GLN A 166 5.80 -4.58 -1.23
CA GLN A 166 6.16 -5.17 -2.51
C GLN A 166 6.28 -6.69 -2.39
N SER A 167 5.81 -7.42 -3.39
CA SER A 167 6.08 -8.86 -3.53
C SER A 167 7.58 -9.09 -3.70
N ARG A 168 8.09 -10.08 -2.95
CA ARG A 168 9.51 -10.43 -2.91
C ARG A 168 9.87 -11.47 -3.98
N SER A 169 11.00 -11.29 -4.67
CA SER A 169 11.48 -12.22 -5.72
C SER A 169 12.50 -13.24 -5.21
N ASP A 170 13.24 -12.93 -4.14
CA ASP A 170 14.27 -13.76 -3.51
C ASP A 170 13.76 -14.48 -2.25
N GLY A 171 12.45 -14.68 -2.13
CA GLY A 171 11.80 -15.49 -1.10
C GLY A 171 11.91 -16.99 -1.36
N SER A 172 11.11 -17.79 -0.64
CA SER A 172 11.08 -19.23 -0.88
C SER A 172 10.64 -19.56 -2.32
N PRO A 173 11.17 -20.63 -2.93
CA PRO A 173 10.77 -21.05 -4.27
C PRO A 173 9.26 -21.28 -4.39
N GLU A 174 8.62 -21.79 -3.34
CA GLU A 174 7.20 -22.06 -3.25
C GLU A 174 6.40 -20.75 -3.29
N ALA A 175 6.81 -19.72 -2.53
CA ALA A 175 6.17 -18.41 -2.54
C ALA A 175 6.26 -17.73 -3.91
N VAL A 176 7.42 -17.78 -4.56
CA VAL A 176 7.64 -17.23 -5.90
C VAL A 176 6.80 -17.97 -6.94
N ALA A 177 6.72 -19.30 -6.87
CA ALA A 177 5.89 -20.10 -7.78
C ALA A 177 4.39 -19.82 -7.59
N GLY A 178 3.94 -19.67 -6.35
CA GLY A 178 2.56 -19.29 -5.99
C GLY A 178 2.17 -17.93 -6.56
N GLN A 179 3.04 -16.91 -6.45
CA GLN A 179 2.82 -15.58 -7.02
C GLN A 179 2.64 -15.62 -8.55
N ARG A 180 3.48 -16.37 -9.25
CA ARG A 180 3.37 -16.54 -10.71
C ARG A 180 2.08 -17.24 -11.12
N LEU A 181 1.69 -18.29 -10.39
CA LEU A 181 0.45 -19.01 -10.64
C LEU A 181 -0.77 -18.11 -10.42
N TYR A 182 -0.78 -17.34 -9.31
CA TYR A 182 -1.83 -16.38 -9.00
C TYR A 182 -2.02 -15.35 -10.12
N ALA A 183 -0.94 -14.78 -10.63
CA ALA A 183 -1.01 -13.81 -11.73
C ALA A 183 -1.64 -14.43 -12.99
N ARG A 184 -1.23 -15.64 -13.35
CA ARG A 184 -1.78 -16.38 -14.52
C ARG A 184 -3.28 -16.66 -14.39
N GLU A 185 -3.71 -17.22 -13.26
CA GLU A 185 -5.12 -17.62 -13.03
C GLU A 185 -6.08 -16.42 -13.00
N ARG A 186 -5.58 -15.24 -12.64
CA ARG A 186 -6.35 -14.00 -12.57
C ARG A 186 -6.32 -13.20 -13.85
N SER A 187 -5.59 -13.64 -14.87
CA SER A 187 -5.33 -12.82 -16.08
C SER A 187 -4.84 -11.40 -15.70
N LEU A 188 -4.13 -11.33 -14.56
CA LEU A 188 -3.47 -10.09 -14.16
C LEU A 188 -2.29 -9.83 -15.08
N GLU A 189 -1.92 -8.58 -15.22
CA GLU A 189 -0.65 -8.20 -15.82
C GLU A 189 0.49 -8.99 -15.16
N GLU A 190 1.56 -9.23 -15.90
CA GLU A 190 2.70 -9.98 -15.39
C GLU A 190 3.20 -9.36 -14.08
N MET A 191 3.36 -10.17 -13.03
CA MET A 191 3.90 -9.70 -11.76
C MET A 191 5.42 -9.56 -11.86
N HIS A 192 5.93 -8.45 -11.35
CA HIS A 192 7.36 -8.10 -11.26
C HIS A 192 7.78 -8.02 -9.77
N PRO A 193 7.91 -9.18 -9.08
CA PRO A 193 8.41 -9.19 -7.72
C PRO A 193 9.87 -8.73 -7.70
N ARG A 194 10.31 -8.10 -6.59
CA ARG A 194 11.64 -7.48 -6.47
C ARG A 194 12.38 -7.96 -5.23
N THR A 195 13.70 -7.97 -5.30
CA THR A 195 14.58 -8.18 -4.14
C THR A 195 14.53 -7.00 -3.18
N ALA A 196 15.02 -7.17 -1.95
CA ALA A 196 15.11 -6.06 -0.98
C ALA A 196 15.95 -4.88 -1.51
N THR A 197 17.01 -5.16 -2.27
CA THR A 197 17.84 -4.13 -2.91
C THR A 197 17.07 -3.35 -3.97
N GLU A 198 16.33 -4.04 -4.83
CA GLU A 198 15.52 -3.41 -5.86
C GLU A 198 14.35 -2.61 -5.26
N VAL A 199 13.71 -3.12 -4.19
CA VAL A 199 12.69 -2.35 -3.47
C VAL A 199 13.29 -1.10 -2.81
N THR A 200 14.49 -1.21 -2.26
CA THR A 200 15.23 -0.05 -1.71
C THR A 200 15.47 1.01 -2.77
N ALA A 201 15.82 0.61 -3.99
CA ALA A 201 16.04 1.53 -5.11
C ALA A 201 14.77 2.30 -5.53
N LEU A 202 13.56 1.77 -5.27
CA LEU A 202 12.30 2.48 -5.56
C LEU A 202 12.12 3.76 -4.72
N PHE A 203 12.81 3.88 -3.60
CA PHE A 203 12.76 5.07 -2.76
C PHE A 203 13.66 6.22 -3.25
N GLY A 204 14.57 5.94 -4.21
CA GLY A 204 15.47 6.95 -4.75
C GLY A 204 16.32 7.63 -3.66
N ASP A 205 16.31 8.97 -3.65
CA ASP A 205 17.10 9.80 -2.74
C ASP A 205 16.39 10.07 -1.38
N LEU A 206 15.25 9.43 -1.11
CA LEU A 206 14.54 9.62 0.16
C LEU A 206 15.29 8.97 1.32
N THR A 207 15.20 9.55 2.50
CA THR A 207 15.79 9.01 3.72
C THR A 207 14.92 7.88 4.30
N LEU A 208 15.39 6.63 4.19
CA LEU A 208 14.70 5.47 4.75
C LEU A 208 14.60 5.55 6.28
N LEU A 209 13.41 5.33 6.82
CA LEU A 209 13.20 5.17 8.24
C LEU A 209 13.71 3.80 8.71
N ALA A 210 14.26 3.73 9.92
CA ALA A 210 14.63 2.44 10.52
C ALA A 210 13.39 1.54 10.65
N PRO A 211 13.52 0.26 10.37
CA PRO A 211 14.73 -0.53 10.09
C PRO A 211 15.14 -0.58 8.60
N GLY A 212 14.62 0.27 7.73
CA GLY A 212 14.85 0.22 6.30
C GLY A 212 13.83 -0.68 5.59
N VAL A 213 14.23 -1.29 4.47
CA VAL A 213 13.40 -2.27 3.74
C VAL A 213 13.62 -3.65 4.35
N VAL A 214 12.57 -4.21 4.92
CA VAL A 214 12.56 -5.51 5.61
C VAL A 214 11.29 -6.29 5.27
N ALA A 215 11.17 -7.53 5.74
CA ALA A 215 9.93 -8.26 5.71
C ALA A 215 8.79 -7.45 6.35
N ALA A 216 7.63 -7.37 5.71
CA ALA A 216 6.55 -6.48 6.14
C ALA A 216 6.15 -6.65 7.63
N PRO A 217 6.09 -7.86 8.21
CA PRO A 217 5.82 -8.01 9.65
C PRO A 217 6.94 -7.48 10.56
N ALA A 218 8.19 -7.42 10.06
CA ALA A 218 9.35 -6.95 10.82
C ALA A 218 9.51 -5.42 10.83
N TRP A 219 8.77 -4.70 9.97
CA TRP A 219 8.83 -3.25 9.94
C TRP A 219 8.08 -2.68 11.14
N GLN A 220 8.82 -2.08 12.10
CA GLN A 220 8.31 -1.52 13.37
C GLN A 220 7.19 -2.39 13.97
N PRO A 221 7.48 -3.62 14.39
CA PRO A 221 6.46 -4.52 14.93
C PRO A 221 5.81 -3.90 16.17
N GLU A 222 4.49 -4.12 16.33
CA GLU A 222 3.82 -3.73 17.57
C GLU A 222 4.52 -4.45 18.74
N PRO A 223 4.67 -3.77 19.91
CA PRO A 223 5.22 -4.44 21.09
C PRO A 223 4.44 -5.73 21.36
N ALA A 224 5.14 -6.86 21.35
CA ALA A 224 4.54 -8.11 21.75
C ALA A 224 4.17 -8.03 23.24
N ALA A 225 3.12 -8.75 23.65
CA ALA A 225 2.77 -8.89 25.07
C ALA A 225 3.90 -9.60 25.87
N SER A 226 4.88 -10.18 25.20
CA SER A 226 6.14 -10.73 25.71
C SER A 226 7.30 -10.04 25.00
N ASP A 227 8.47 -9.93 25.67
CA ASP A 227 9.70 -9.34 25.13
C ASP A 227 10.29 -10.11 23.92
N GLU A 228 9.64 -11.14 23.44
CA GLU A 228 10.03 -11.87 22.23
C GLU A 228 9.66 -11.08 20.99
N LYS A 229 10.68 -10.75 20.16
CA LYS A 229 10.44 -10.25 18.81
C LYS A 229 9.63 -11.30 18.04
N PRO A 230 8.64 -10.87 17.23
CA PRO A 230 7.92 -11.81 16.38
C PRO A 230 8.92 -12.59 15.53
N ASP A 231 8.82 -13.91 15.57
CA ASP A 231 9.59 -14.80 14.68
C ASP A 231 9.06 -14.59 13.24
N VAL A 232 9.74 -13.72 12.52
CA VAL A 232 9.40 -13.39 11.13
C VAL A 232 10.39 -14.15 10.24
N PRO A 233 9.92 -15.07 9.41
CA PRO A 233 10.79 -15.78 8.47
C PRO A 233 11.55 -14.78 7.58
N ASP A 234 12.87 -15.00 7.41
CA ASP A 234 13.72 -14.16 6.57
C ASP A 234 13.27 -14.14 5.10
N ASP A 235 12.57 -15.18 4.66
CA ASP A 235 12.04 -15.38 3.32
C ASP A 235 10.57 -14.95 3.15
N HIS A 236 10.02 -14.17 4.10
CA HIS A 236 8.64 -13.70 4.04
C HIS A 236 8.33 -13.05 2.68
N PRO A 237 7.19 -13.41 2.03
CA PRO A 237 6.90 -13.06 0.63
C PRO A 237 6.62 -11.56 0.38
N VAL A 238 6.53 -10.74 1.41
CA VAL A 238 6.29 -9.29 1.29
C VAL A 238 7.41 -8.52 1.97
N LEU A 239 8.03 -7.62 1.23
CA LEU A 239 8.94 -6.59 1.72
C LEU A 239 8.19 -5.28 1.96
N ALA A 240 8.65 -4.49 2.92
CA ALA A 240 8.06 -3.18 3.20
C ALA A 240 9.11 -2.20 3.72
N GLY A 241 8.88 -0.92 3.45
CA GLY A 241 9.69 0.18 3.93
C GLY A 241 8.94 1.49 3.90
N VAL A 242 9.42 2.46 4.65
CA VAL A 242 8.95 3.85 4.66
C VAL A 242 10.16 4.77 4.56
N ALA A 243 10.06 5.81 3.74
CA ALA A 243 11.10 6.82 3.61
C ALA A 243 10.52 8.23 3.70
N ARG A 244 11.35 9.19 4.11
CA ARG A 244 11.01 10.59 4.25
C ARG A 244 11.71 11.42 3.18
N LYS A 245 11.01 12.42 2.66
CA LYS A 245 11.56 13.50 1.87
C LYS A 245 12.11 14.58 2.82
N ASP A 246 13.37 14.90 2.71
CA ASP A 246 14.05 15.94 3.48
C ASP A 246 13.76 17.35 2.96
#